data_a59ea5dce1440ca7c56d528be1f2b754
#
_entry.id   a59ea5dce1440ca7c56d528be1f2b754
#
_cell.length_a   1.000
_cell.length_b   1.000
_cell.length_c   1.000
_cell.angle_alpha   90.00
_cell.angle_beta   90.00
_cell.angle_gamma   90.00
#
_symmetry.space_group_name_H-M   'P 1'
#
loop_
_entity.id
_entity.type
_entity.pdbx_description
1 polymer ?
#
loop_
_entity_poly.entity_id
_entity_poly.type
_entity_poly.pdbx_seq_one_letter_code
_entity_poly.pdbx_strand_id
1 'polypeptide(L)'
;VTRFQRLATVELPFAVDPHPTSRYALVALAPRTGRRHQLRRHMKHIAHPIIGDTCYGKGAHNRLFRERLGIRGLLLTAVRLGLNHPVTGERFVIAAPLPGRFEVSLKRFGWDGAWQAFTNDPNGGDPCPK
;
A
#
# COMPACT_ATOMS: atom_id res chain seq x y z
N VAL A 1 10.62 0.54 -13.46
CA VAL A 1 10.57 1.69 -12.54
C VAL A 1 9.21 1.76 -11.87
N THR A 2 9.23 1.87 -10.57
CA THR A 2 8.02 2.06 -9.76
C THR A 2 8.13 3.39 -9.04
N ARG A 3 7.10 4.23 -9.14
CA ARG A 3 7.01 5.45 -8.36
C ARG A 3 6.22 5.18 -7.10
N PHE A 4 6.56 5.86 -6.01
CA PHE A 4 5.82 5.72 -4.77
C PHE A 4 5.60 7.08 -4.11
N GLN A 5 4.51 7.16 -3.34
CA GLN A 5 4.17 8.34 -2.56
C GLN A 5 3.73 7.88 -1.17
N ARG A 6 4.34 8.45 -0.14
CA ARG A 6 3.93 8.20 1.23
C ARG A 6 2.70 9.05 1.54
N LEU A 7 1.60 8.38 1.91
CA LEU A 7 0.34 9.04 2.20
C LEU A 7 0.18 9.35 3.69
N ALA A 8 0.63 8.45 4.56
CA ALA A 8 0.49 8.60 6.00
C ALA A 8 1.51 7.73 6.73
N THR A 9 1.75 8.04 8.00
CA THR A 9 2.60 7.23 8.88
C THR A 9 1.91 7.02 10.21
N VAL A 10 2.34 6.00 10.93
CA VAL A 10 1.93 5.72 12.30
C VAL A 10 3.08 5.13 13.08
N GLU A 11 3.16 5.45 14.37
CA GLU A 11 4.07 4.82 15.31
C GLU A 11 3.23 4.09 16.37
N LEU A 12 3.50 2.82 16.56
CA LEU A 12 2.78 1.98 17.49
C LEU A 12 3.65 1.67 18.71
N PRO A 13 3.05 1.58 19.92
CA PRO A 13 3.79 1.32 21.16
C PRO A 13 4.14 -0.17 21.33
N PHE A 14 4.41 -0.87 20.24
CA PHE A 14 4.78 -2.27 20.27
C PHE A 14 6.24 -2.43 19.86
N ALA A 15 7.01 -3.10 20.69
CA ALA A 15 8.41 -3.36 20.39
C ALA A 15 8.52 -4.42 19.31
N VAL A 16 9.28 -4.09 18.26
CA VAL A 16 9.78 -5.06 17.29
C VAL A 16 11.29 -4.84 17.25
N ASP A 17 12.02 -5.91 17.56
CA ASP A 17 13.47 -5.87 17.72
C ASP A 17 14.17 -5.05 16.61
N PRO A 18 15.11 -4.16 16.95
CA PRO A 18 15.63 -3.79 18.27
C PRO A 18 14.96 -2.54 18.90
N HIS A 19 13.89 -2.04 18.31
CA HIS A 19 13.28 -0.76 18.70
C HIS A 19 12.14 -0.93 19.70
N PRO A 20 11.94 0.01 20.64
CA PRO A 20 10.83 -0.05 21.60
C PRO A 20 9.47 0.24 20.98
N THR A 21 9.45 0.89 19.81
CA THR A 21 8.23 1.18 19.05
C THR A 21 8.38 0.70 17.62
N SER A 22 7.28 0.60 16.90
CA SER A 22 7.28 0.22 15.49
C SER A 22 6.60 1.31 14.65
N ARG A 23 7.13 1.54 13.45
CA ARG A 23 6.62 2.56 12.52
C ARG A 23 6.16 1.92 11.24
N TYR A 24 5.04 2.40 10.76
CA TYR A 24 4.46 1.92 9.50
C TYR A 24 4.01 3.09 8.65
N ALA A 25 3.93 2.89 7.35
CA ALA A 25 3.52 3.90 6.41
C ALA A 25 2.47 3.34 5.44
N LEU A 26 1.53 4.18 5.08
CA LEU A 26 0.62 3.93 3.97
C LEU A 26 1.25 4.53 2.71
N VAL A 27 1.44 3.71 1.69
CA VAL A 27 2.16 4.10 0.48
C VAL A 27 1.32 3.81 -0.75
N ALA A 28 1.23 4.79 -1.65
CA ALA A 28 0.68 4.59 -2.99
C ALA A 28 1.82 4.22 -3.93
N LEU A 29 1.62 3.16 -4.70
CA LEU A 29 2.60 2.65 -5.65
C LEU A 29 2.06 2.75 -7.06
N ALA A 30 2.88 3.22 -8.00
CA ALA A 30 2.53 3.32 -9.41
C ALA A 30 3.61 2.63 -10.26
N PRO A 31 3.46 1.33 -10.53
CA PRO A 31 4.39 0.61 -11.39
C PRO A 31 4.13 0.94 -12.85
N ARG A 32 5.19 1.02 -13.65
CA ARG A 32 5.09 1.15 -15.10
C ARG A 32 5.08 -0.19 -15.82
N THR A 33 5.59 -1.23 -15.16
CA THR A 33 5.64 -2.59 -15.66
C THR A 33 5.02 -3.53 -14.64
N GLY A 34 4.61 -4.72 -15.05
CA GLY A 34 3.95 -5.68 -14.18
C GLY A 34 4.68 -7.02 -14.15
N ARG A 35 5.95 -7.04 -13.79
CA ARG A 35 6.69 -8.29 -13.62
C ARG A 35 6.30 -8.98 -12.32
N ARG A 36 6.53 -10.30 -12.26
CA ARG A 36 6.17 -11.12 -11.10
C ARG A 36 6.70 -10.53 -9.80
N HIS A 37 5.81 -10.28 -8.86
CA HIS A 37 6.10 -9.74 -7.54
C HIS A 37 6.91 -8.43 -7.55
N GLN A 38 6.79 -7.64 -8.62
CA GLN A 38 7.60 -6.44 -8.82
C GLN A 38 7.50 -5.46 -7.65
N LEU A 39 6.29 -5.10 -7.22
CA LEU A 39 6.10 -4.15 -6.13
C LEU A 39 6.63 -4.70 -4.81
N ARG A 40 6.40 -5.99 -4.56
CA ARG A 40 6.88 -6.67 -3.35
C ARG A 40 8.40 -6.65 -3.27
N ARG A 41 9.08 -6.95 -4.40
CA ARG A 41 10.54 -6.94 -4.47
C ARG A 41 11.12 -5.53 -4.40
N HIS A 42 10.49 -4.55 -5.05
CA HIS A 42 10.94 -3.16 -4.99
C HIS A 42 10.87 -2.61 -3.57
N MET A 43 9.79 -2.89 -2.85
CA MET A 43 9.65 -2.42 -1.47
C MET A 43 10.66 -3.09 -0.54
N LYS A 44 10.93 -4.36 -0.72
CA LYS A 44 12.01 -5.04 0.02
C LYS A 44 13.36 -4.40 -0.28
N HIS A 45 13.62 -4.09 -1.54
CA HIS A 45 14.90 -3.54 -1.98
C HIS A 45 15.22 -2.20 -1.32
N ILE A 46 14.22 -1.37 -1.06
CA ILE A 46 14.40 -0.09 -0.35
C ILE A 46 14.25 -0.23 1.18
N ALA A 47 14.31 -1.46 1.69
CA ALA A 47 14.21 -1.78 3.11
C ALA A 47 12.86 -1.43 3.75
N HIS A 48 11.80 -1.41 2.97
CA HIS A 48 10.42 -1.21 3.44
C HIS A 48 9.51 -2.33 2.91
N PRO A 49 9.74 -3.59 3.30
CA PRO A 49 8.93 -4.70 2.82
C PRO A 49 7.47 -4.54 3.23
N ILE A 50 6.57 -5.02 2.36
CA ILE A 50 5.13 -4.90 2.57
C ILE A 50 4.69 -5.80 3.72
N ILE A 51 3.81 -5.29 4.58
CA ILE A 51 3.26 -6.06 5.69
C ILE A 51 2.41 -7.22 5.14
N GLY A 52 2.59 -8.39 5.73
CA GLY A 52 1.90 -9.60 5.32
C GLY A 52 2.60 -10.35 4.20
N ASP A 53 3.71 -9.84 3.69
CA ASP A 53 4.50 -10.52 2.68
C ASP A 53 5.34 -11.64 3.32
N THR A 54 4.99 -12.88 3.04
CA THR A 54 5.67 -14.05 3.60
C THR A 54 6.95 -14.43 2.89
N CYS A 55 7.16 -13.90 1.68
CA CYS A 55 8.35 -14.21 0.88
C CYS A 55 9.44 -13.14 1.04
N TYR A 56 9.05 -11.87 0.99
CA TYR A 56 9.99 -10.73 0.98
C TYR A 56 9.91 -9.89 2.26
N GLY A 57 8.94 -10.16 3.12
CA GLY A 57 8.67 -9.35 4.31
C GLY A 57 9.48 -9.78 5.52
N LYS A 58 9.30 -9.01 6.59
CA LYS A 58 9.89 -9.31 7.90
C LYS A 58 8.85 -10.01 8.77
N GLY A 59 9.15 -11.23 9.18
CA GLY A 59 8.26 -12.07 9.98
C GLY A 59 7.80 -11.44 11.28
N ALA A 60 8.69 -10.69 11.96
CA ALA A 60 8.35 -10.03 13.22
C ALA A 60 7.23 -9.00 13.07
N HIS A 61 7.28 -8.18 12.04
CA HIS A 61 6.22 -7.20 11.75
C HIS A 61 4.93 -7.88 11.28
N ASN A 62 5.05 -8.92 10.46
CA ASN A 62 3.89 -9.68 10.01
C ASN A 62 3.18 -10.34 11.19
N ARG A 63 3.94 -10.86 12.14
CA ARG A 63 3.40 -11.47 13.37
C ARG A 63 2.71 -10.44 14.26
N LEU A 64 3.28 -9.25 14.40
CA LEU A 64 2.67 -8.15 15.14
C LEU A 64 1.28 -7.83 14.60
N PHE A 65 1.16 -7.66 13.28
CA PHE A 65 -0.12 -7.36 12.65
C PHE A 65 -1.14 -8.48 12.88
N ARG A 66 -0.71 -9.74 12.70
CA ARG A 66 -1.59 -10.89 12.86
C ARG A 66 -2.03 -11.10 14.32
N GLU A 67 -1.11 -11.06 15.26
CA GLU A 67 -1.37 -11.42 16.65
C GLU A 67 -1.88 -10.26 17.51
N ARG A 68 -1.36 -9.04 17.28
CA ARG A 68 -1.71 -7.88 18.10
C ARG A 68 -2.82 -7.03 17.48
N LEU A 69 -2.87 -6.95 16.17
CA LEU A 69 -3.81 -6.08 15.46
C LEU A 69 -4.94 -6.86 14.80
N GLY A 70 -4.83 -8.18 14.71
CA GLY A 70 -5.83 -9.02 14.06
C GLY A 70 -5.92 -8.82 12.55
N ILE A 71 -4.87 -8.27 11.94
CA ILE A 71 -4.83 -8.00 10.50
C ILE A 71 -3.98 -9.08 9.84
N ARG A 72 -4.61 -9.87 8.98
CA ARG A 72 -3.97 -11.01 8.32
C ARG A 72 -3.91 -10.79 6.81
N GLY A 73 -2.90 -11.36 6.18
CA GLY A 73 -2.72 -11.34 4.75
C GLY A 73 -1.86 -10.20 4.26
N LEU A 74 -1.56 -10.24 2.98
CA LEU A 74 -0.71 -9.24 2.32
C LEU A 74 -1.45 -7.91 2.20
N LEU A 75 -0.87 -6.86 2.76
CA LEU A 75 -1.42 -5.51 2.68
C LEU A 75 -0.95 -4.81 1.40
N LEU A 76 -1.33 -5.39 0.27
CA LEU A 76 -1.10 -4.86 -1.06
C LEU A 76 -2.37 -5.08 -1.89
N THR A 77 -2.90 -4.03 -2.46
CA THR A 77 -4.09 -4.13 -3.30
C THR A 77 -4.04 -3.12 -4.44
N ALA A 78 -4.56 -3.52 -5.59
CA ALA A 78 -4.76 -2.61 -6.71
C ALA A 78 -6.06 -1.84 -6.49
N VAL A 79 -5.98 -0.51 -6.51
CA VAL A 79 -7.13 0.35 -6.26
C VAL A 79 -7.55 1.17 -7.47
N ARG A 80 -6.64 1.32 -8.43
CA ARG A 80 -6.91 2.13 -9.61
C ARG A 80 -6.14 1.62 -10.82
N LEU A 81 -6.80 1.54 -11.95
CA LEU A 81 -6.18 1.15 -13.22
C LEU A 81 -6.66 2.08 -14.32
N GLY A 82 -5.70 2.76 -14.98
CA GLY A 82 -5.99 3.58 -16.13
C GLY A 82 -5.78 2.79 -17.42
N LEU A 83 -6.75 2.86 -18.32
CA LEU A 83 -6.73 2.15 -19.59
C LEU A 83 -7.18 3.07 -20.72
N ASN A 84 -6.69 2.80 -21.93
CA ASN A 84 -7.23 3.38 -23.13
C ASN A 84 -8.21 2.38 -23.75
N HIS A 85 -9.41 2.86 -24.09
CA HIS A 85 -10.41 2.01 -24.73
C HIS A 85 -9.88 1.45 -26.04
N PRO A 86 -9.96 0.13 -26.30
CA PRO A 86 -9.30 -0.46 -27.47
C PRO A 86 -9.95 -0.04 -28.80
N VAL A 87 -11.20 0.42 -28.79
CA VAL A 87 -11.90 0.86 -30.00
C VAL A 87 -11.89 2.38 -30.15
N THR A 88 -12.29 3.12 -29.11
CA THR A 88 -12.43 4.59 -29.17
C THR A 88 -11.13 5.35 -28.87
N GLY A 89 -10.18 4.70 -28.21
CA GLY A 89 -8.95 5.34 -27.74
C GLY A 89 -9.13 6.24 -26.54
N GLU A 90 -10.35 6.41 -26.03
CA GLU A 90 -10.61 7.22 -24.84
C GLU A 90 -9.97 6.61 -23.61
N ARG A 91 -9.35 7.48 -22.78
CA ARG A 91 -8.79 7.06 -21.52
C ARG A 91 -9.91 6.97 -20.48
N PHE A 92 -9.91 5.87 -19.74
CA PHE A 92 -10.80 5.70 -18.60
C PHE A 92 -10.05 5.06 -17.43
N VAL A 93 -10.57 5.27 -16.24
CA VAL A 93 -9.99 4.79 -15.00
C VAL A 93 -10.98 3.87 -14.30
N ILE A 94 -10.50 2.68 -13.95
CA ILE A 94 -11.26 1.73 -13.15
C ILE A 94 -10.78 1.83 -11.71
N ALA A 95 -11.72 2.04 -10.79
CA ALA A 95 -11.42 2.06 -9.35
C ALA A 95 -11.99 0.79 -8.70
N ALA A 96 -11.26 0.23 -7.76
CA ALA A 96 -11.68 -0.94 -7.01
C ALA A 96 -11.84 -0.58 -5.52
N PRO A 97 -12.83 -1.18 -4.82
CA PRO A 97 -12.96 -0.98 -3.38
C PRO A 97 -11.81 -1.63 -2.62
N LEU A 98 -11.54 -1.10 -1.43
CA LEU A 98 -10.53 -1.68 -0.55
C LEU A 98 -11.02 -3.00 0.06
N PRO A 99 -10.13 -4.01 0.17
CA PRO A 99 -10.42 -5.19 0.98
C PRO A 99 -10.62 -4.81 2.46
N GLY A 100 -11.39 -5.65 3.18
CA GLY A 100 -11.69 -5.40 4.58
C GLY A 100 -10.46 -5.20 5.47
N ARG A 101 -9.37 -5.94 5.21
CA ARG A 101 -8.12 -5.79 5.97
C ARG A 101 -7.50 -4.40 5.82
N PHE A 102 -7.68 -3.74 4.67
CA PHE A 102 -7.25 -2.36 4.48
C PHE A 102 -8.16 -1.38 5.20
N GLU A 103 -9.47 -1.57 5.15
CA GLU A 103 -10.42 -0.72 5.86
C GLU A 103 -10.18 -0.75 7.36
N VAL A 104 -9.94 -1.93 7.92
CA VAL A 104 -9.60 -2.09 9.34
C VAL A 104 -8.31 -1.35 9.67
N SER A 105 -7.29 -1.48 8.81
CA SER A 105 -6.00 -0.82 9.01
C SER A 105 -6.14 0.70 8.97
N LEU A 106 -6.88 1.24 8.02
CA LEU A 106 -7.10 2.69 7.90
C LEU A 106 -7.76 3.25 9.15
N LYS A 107 -8.81 2.60 9.66
CA LYS A 107 -9.50 3.02 10.85
C LYS A 107 -8.63 2.93 12.09
N ARG A 108 -7.91 1.82 12.23
CA ARG A 108 -7.08 1.56 13.41
C ARG A 108 -5.93 2.55 13.53
N PHE A 109 -5.37 2.98 12.42
CA PHE A 109 -4.22 3.88 12.40
C PHE A 109 -4.60 5.35 12.21
N GLY A 110 -5.89 5.65 12.07
CA GLY A 110 -6.36 7.02 11.84
C GLY A 110 -5.98 7.56 10.46
N TRP A 111 -5.90 6.70 9.46
CA TRP A 111 -5.49 7.05 8.09
C TRP A 111 -6.65 7.34 7.15
N ASP A 112 -7.89 7.34 7.62
CA ASP A 112 -9.06 7.59 6.77
C ASP A 112 -8.98 8.93 6.04
N GLY A 113 -8.54 9.98 6.73
CA GLY A 113 -8.38 11.31 6.13
C GLY A 113 -7.37 11.33 4.99
N ALA A 114 -6.23 10.67 5.18
CA ALA A 114 -5.20 10.57 4.13
C ALA A 114 -5.70 9.77 2.92
N TRP A 115 -6.45 8.70 3.16
CA TRP A 115 -7.06 7.91 2.10
C TRP A 115 -8.10 8.70 1.33
N GLN A 116 -8.98 9.45 2.02
CA GLN A 116 -9.97 10.31 1.40
C GLN A 116 -9.33 11.38 0.53
N ALA A 117 -8.28 12.02 1.02
CA ALA A 117 -7.54 13.02 0.25
C ALA A 117 -6.94 12.43 -1.03
N PHE A 118 -6.40 11.22 -0.94
CA PHE A 118 -5.84 10.50 -2.08
C PHE A 118 -6.91 10.15 -3.12
N THR A 119 -8.07 9.66 -2.69
CA THR A 119 -9.15 9.26 -3.60
C THR A 119 -9.88 10.44 -4.22
N ASN A 120 -9.94 11.57 -3.51
CA ASN A 120 -10.61 12.77 -3.98
C ASN A 120 -9.73 13.64 -4.90
N ASP A 121 -8.45 13.40 -4.95
CA ASP A 121 -7.54 14.14 -5.83
C ASP A 121 -7.68 13.66 -7.27
N PRO A 122 -8.18 14.47 -8.20
CA PRO A 122 -8.32 14.06 -9.59
C PRO A 122 -6.99 13.75 -10.28
N ASN A 123 -5.88 14.28 -9.75
CA ASN A 123 -4.54 14.01 -10.25
C ASN A 123 -3.75 13.08 -9.32
N GLY A 124 -4.24 12.87 -8.14
CA GLY A 124 -3.52 12.22 -7.04
C GLY A 124 -3.44 10.72 -7.10
N GLY A 125 -4.01 10.12 -8.08
CA GLY A 125 -3.91 8.69 -8.23
C GLY A 125 -2.93 8.26 -9.30
N ASP A 126 -2.38 9.20 -10.05
CA ASP A 126 -1.39 8.88 -11.07
C ASP A 126 -0.10 9.67 -10.78
N PRO A 127 0.81 9.09 -9.99
CA PRO A 127 2.12 9.68 -9.77
C PRO A 127 2.97 9.68 -11.03
N CYS A 128 2.44 9.18 -12.14
CA CYS A 128 3.06 9.27 -13.45
C CYS A 128 2.44 10.42 -14.22
N PRO A 129 3.12 11.54 -14.41
CA PRO A 129 2.70 12.52 -15.42
C PRO A 129 2.68 11.81 -16.77
N LYS A 130 1.65 12.06 -17.52
CA LYS A 130 1.51 11.51 -18.86
C LYS A 130 2.71 11.86 -19.72
#